data_c43618d0ad01cc508d3089506bd457f3
#
_entry.id   c43618d0ad01cc508d3089506bd457f3
#
_cell.length_a   1.000
_cell.length_b   1.000
_cell.length_c   1.000
_cell.angle_alpha   90.00
_cell.angle_beta   90.00
_cell.angle_gamma   90.00
#
_symmetry.space_group_name_H-M   'P 1'
#
loop_
_entity.id
_entity.type
_entity.pdbx_description
1 polymer ?
#
loop_
_entity_poly.entity_id
_entity_poly.type
_entity_poly.pdbx_seq_one_letter_code
_entity_poly.pdbx_strand_id
1 'polypeptide(L)'
;MDHTPWHQVNITFPGQTAREREQQAVAHLSRVLPAAEAAGLITCWWFIRKGAWRIRYLPTNSPDSGEQARRLLTEGVTWTGDIYEPETHAFGGHDAMTIAHTLFDHDSRHLLTYLHQHPTTRREHSLILCTALMRAAALDLNEQGDVWTRVVAHRAAHLHQAPAADARTWERFMGDVRRILLGAPRTTGDWHTEFANAGAALHRQRERGTLTRGLRAVIALHVIFHWNRLGLPATTQATLARAAQEAIFGLPDPHLPDPG
;
A
#
# COMPACT_ATOMS: atom_id res chain seq x y z
N MET A 1 9.24 12.77 -24.82
CA MET A 1 9.29 12.15 -23.48
C MET A 1 8.20 12.83 -22.68
N ASP A 2 7.14 12.11 -22.37
CA ASP A 2 6.07 12.65 -21.52
C ASP A 2 6.64 12.86 -20.12
N HIS A 3 6.96 14.10 -19.80
CA HIS A 3 7.35 14.47 -18.44
C HIS A 3 6.14 14.26 -17.53
N THR A 4 6.22 13.29 -16.65
CA THR A 4 5.23 13.18 -15.57
C THR A 4 5.26 14.48 -14.77
N PRO A 5 4.08 15.08 -14.43
CA PRO A 5 4.05 16.28 -13.62
C PRO A 5 4.42 16.03 -12.13
N TRP A 6 4.61 14.76 -11.78
CA TRP A 6 5.00 14.35 -10.44
C TRP A 6 6.49 14.60 -10.18
N HIS A 7 6.78 15.18 -9.03
CA HIS A 7 8.11 15.31 -8.48
C HIS A 7 8.37 14.25 -7.41
N GLN A 8 9.62 13.86 -7.21
CA GLN A 8 10.02 12.91 -6.17
C GLN A 8 11.26 13.40 -5.41
N VAL A 9 11.19 13.24 -4.07
CA VAL A 9 12.35 13.33 -3.19
C VAL A 9 12.43 12.07 -2.33
N ASN A 10 13.66 11.58 -2.15
CA ASN A 10 13.93 10.43 -1.29
C ASN A 10 14.56 10.96 0.00
N ILE A 11 13.89 10.78 1.14
CA ILE A 11 14.33 11.29 2.43
C ILE A 11 14.80 10.13 3.31
N THR A 12 15.99 10.31 3.91
CA THR A 12 16.52 9.37 4.91
C THR A 12 16.45 10.03 6.28
N PHE A 13 15.70 9.42 7.19
CA PHE A 13 15.54 9.93 8.54
C PHE A 13 16.55 9.29 9.50
N PRO A 14 17.12 10.08 10.45
CA PRO A 14 18.05 9.57 11.43
C PRO A 14 17.35 8.65 12.44
N GLY A 15 18.13 7.78 13.08
CA GLY A 15 17.69 6.88 14.13
C GLY A 15 18.43 5.54 14.09
N GLN A 16 18.69 4.97 15.26
CA GLN A 16 19.37 3.69 15.39
C GLN A 16 18.43 2.53 15.07
N THR A 17 17.16 2.66 15.42
CA THR A 17 16.11 1.65 15.19
C THR A 17 15.16 2.05 14.06
N ALA A 18 14.50 1.07 13.47
CA ALA A 18 13.44 1.31 12.47
C ALA A 18 12.30 2.16 13.06
N ARG A 19 11.98 1.97 14.35
CA ARG A 19 10.95 2.73 15.06
C ARG A 19 11.33 4.20 15.21
N GLU A 20 12.57 4.50 15.62
CA GLU A 20 13.05 5.89 15.73
C GLU A 20 13.01 6.60 14.38
N ARG A 21 13.51 5.94 13.31
CA ARG A 21 13.45 6.50 11.96
C ARG A 21 12.01 6.77 11.51
N GLU A 22 11.07 5.89 11.83
CA GLU A 22 9.66 6.08 11.55
C GLU A 22 9.08 7.28 12.33
N GLN A 23 9.39 7.40 13.62
CA GLN A 23 8.93 8.52 14.44
C GLN A 23 9.42 9.87 13.88
N GLN A 24 10.70 9.95 13.52
CA GLN A 24 11.26 11.15 12.88
C GLN A 24 10.59 11.47 11.55
N ALA A 25 10.36 10.44 10.72
CA ALA A 25 9.65 10.60 9.44
C ALA A 25 8.22 11.12 9.62
N VAL A 26 7.46 10.49 10.51
CA VAL A 26 6.08 10.90 10.80
C VAL A 26 6.02 12.32 11.33
N ALA A 27 6.87 12.67 12.30
CA ALA A 27 6.91 14.02 12.86
C ALA A 27 7.25 15.08 11.79
N HIS A 28 8.26 14.81 10.95
CA HIS A 28 8.64 15.72 9.87
C HIS A 28 7.52 15.88 8.82
N LEU A 29 7.06 14.76 8.26
CA LEU A 29 6.08 14.76 7.17
C LEU A 29 4.72 15.31 7.59
N SER A 30 4.27 15.04 8.83
CA SER A 30 3.03 15.62 9.38
C SER A 30 3.10 17.15 9.55
N ARG A 31 4.28 17.73 9.60
CA ARG A 31 4.50 19.18 9.65
C ARG A 31 4.58 19.78 8.25
N VAL A 32 5.44 19.21 7.38
CA VAL A 32 5.81 19.90 6.13
C VAL A 32 4.80 19.67 5.00
N LEU A 33 4.12 18.52 4.93
CA LEU A 33 3.15 18.25 3.87
C LEU A 33 1.90 19.12 3.97
N PRO A 34 1.23 19.24 5.14
CA PRO A 34 0.11 20.19 5.28
C PRO A 34 0.55 21.66 5.08
N ALA A 35 1.77 22.01 5.47
CA ALA A 35 2.29 23.36 5.23
C ALA A 35 2.49 23.65 3.74
N ALA A 36 2.97 22.69 2.96
CA ALA A 36 3.11 22.81 1.51
C ALA A 36 1.74 22.96 0.82
N GLU A 37 0.72 22.23 1.28
CA GLU A 37 -0.66 22.36 0.78
C GLU A 37 -1.27 23.74 1.15
N ALA A 38 -1.15 24.15 2.41
CA ALA A 38 -1.66 25.44 2.88
C ALA A 38 -0.99 26.63 2.18
N ALA A 39 0.27 26.50 1.78
CA ALA A 39 0.99 27.48 0.98
C ALA A 39 0.64 27.42 -0.52
N GLY A 40 -0.23 26.51 -0.96
CA GLY A 40 -0.62 26.35 -2.36
C GLY A 40 0.52 25.86 -3.26
N LEU A 41 1.50 25.14 -2.71
CA LEU A 41 2.67 24.66 -3.46
C LEU A 41 2.40 23.30 -4.12
N ILE A 42 1.58 22.46 -3.49
CA ILE A 42 1.26 21.11 -3.97
C ILE A 42 -0.25 20.86 -3.90
N THR A 43 -0.76 20.01 -4.79
CA THR A 43 -2.18 19.63 -4.85
C THR A 43 -2.44 18.20 -4.39
N CYS A 44 -1.46 17.33 -4.48
CA CYS A 44 -1.56 15.92 -4.18
C CYS A 44 -0.17 15.40 -3.77
N TRP A 45 -0.13 14.43 -2.86
CA TRP A 45 1.12 13.81 -2.44
C TRP A 45 0.90 12.42 -1.88
N TRP A 46 1.92 11.58 -1.97
CA TRP A 46 1.95 10.27 -1.34
C TRP A 46 3.38 9.84 -1.11
N PHE A 47 3.56 8.85 -0.25
CA PHE A 47 4.86 8.29 0.01
C PHE A 47 4.89 6.77 -0.15
N ILE A 48 6.09 6.22 -0.34
CA ILE A 48 6.35 4.79 -0.24
C ILE A 48 7.68 4.57 0.47
N ARG A 49 7.76 3.49 1.24
CA ARG A 49 8.93 3.14 2.06
C ARG A 49 9.66 1.97 1.39
N LYS A 50 10.76 2.30 0.70
CA LYS A 50 11.67 1.31 0.08
C LYS A 50 13.11 1.74 0.39
N GLY A 51 13.61 1.41 1.59
CA GLY A 51 14.84 1.96 2.14
C GLY A 51 14.61 3.38 2.64
N ALA A 52 14.74 4.38 1.78
CA ALA A 52 14.33 5.75 2.05
C ALA A 52 12.80 5.92 1.99
N TRP A 53 12.31 7.01 2.56
CA TRP A 53 10.94 7.49 2.33
C TRP A 53 10.93 8.26 1.02
N ARG A 54 10.28 7.72 0.01
CA ARG A 54 10.12 8.35 -1.30
C ARG A 54 8.83 9.14 -1.30
N ILE A 55 8.95 10.47 -1.23
CA ILE A 55 7.81 11.38 -1.22
C ILE A 55 7.58 11.82 -2.66
N ARG A 56 6.38 11.62 -3.15
CA ARG A 56 5.93 12.03 -4.48
C ARG A 56 4.86 13.07 -4.33
N TYR A 57 4.96 14.15 -5.06
CA TYR A 57 4.03 15.27 -4.96
C TYR A 57 3.77 15.89 -6.32
N LEU A 58 2.59 16.44 -6.45
CA LEU A 58 2.13 17.14 -7.64
C LEU A 58 2.15 18.65 -7.34
N PRO A 59 3.10 19.40 -7.93
CA PRO A 59 3.12 20.85 -7.76
C PRO A 59 1.85 21.51 -8.34
N THR A 60 1.51 22.67 -7.82
CA THR A 60 0.52 23.54 -8.47
C THR A 60 1.10 24.14 -9.75
N ASN A 61 0.24 24.80 -10.54
CA ASN A 61 0.68 25.48 -11.77
C ASN A 61 1.37 26.84 -11.50
N SER A 62 1.57 27.22 -10.21
CA SER A 62 2.28 28.45 -9.88
C SER A 62 3.75 28.35 -10.23
N PRO A 63 4.37 29.43 -10.72
CA PRO A 63 5.81 29.47 -10.97
C PRO A 63 6.59 29.03 -9.73
N ASP A 64 7.64 28.24 -9.95
CA ASP A 64 8.55 27.75 -8.91
C ASP A 64 7.91 26.90 -7.78
N SER A 65 6.61 26.59 -7.85
CA SER A 65 5.92 25.80 -6.82
C SER A 65 6.60 24.47 -6.53
N GLY A 66 7.08 23.79 -7.56
CA GLY A 66 7.80 22.51 -7.43
C GLY A 66 9.12 22.66 -6.65
N GLU A 67 9.87 23.71 -6.93
CA GLU A 67 11.15 23.99 -6.23
C GLU A 67 10.92 24.47 -4.79
N GLN A 68 9.90 25.32 -4.58
CA GLN A 68 9.53 25.77 -3.25
C GLN A 68 9.01 24.62 -2.37
N ALA A 69 8.17 23.73 -2.94
CA ALA A 69 7.72 22.53 -2.28
C ALA A 69 8.92 21.63 -1.92
N ARG A 70 9.85 21.42 -2.86
CA ARG A 70 11.05 20.62 -2.60
C ARG A 70 11.85 21.18 -1.43
N ARG A 71 12.10 22.49 -1.39
CA ARG A 71 12.84 23.14 -0.27
C ARG A 71 12.14 22.93 1.07
N LEU A 72 10.81 23.12 1.11
CA LEU A 72 10.05 22.91 2.33
C LEU A 72 10.06 21.45 2.79
N LEU A 73 9.84 20.51 1.88
CA LEU A 73 9.80 19.08 2.17
C LEU A 73 11.15 18.52 2.64
N THR A 74 12.26 19.14 2.22
CA THR A 74 13.61 18.66 2.50
C THR A 74 14.37 19.49 3.56
N GLU A 75 13.69 20.44 4.20
CA GLU A 75 14.26 21.29 5.23
C GLU A 75 14.77 20.46 6.42
N GLY A 76 16.06 20.56 6.71
CA GLY A 76 16.67 19.94 7.88
C GLY A 76 16.80 18.41 7.84
N VAL A 77 16.62 17.79 6.68
CA VAL A 77 16.74 16.33 6.49
C VAL A 77 17.72 15.95 5.38
N THR A 78 18.25 14.74 5.45
CA THR A 78 19.08 14.19 4.38
C THR A 78 18.20 13.66 3.25
N TRP A 79 18.44 14.11 2.03
CA TRP A 79 17.61 13.75 0.88
C TRP A 79 18.40 13.64 -0.43
N THR A 80 17.79 12.99 -1.42
CA THR A 80 18.22 12.97 -2.83
C THR A 80 17.03 13.18 -3.74
N GLY A 81 17.27 13.83 -4.88
CA GLY A 81 16.27 13.90 -5.96
C GLY A 81 16.14 12.56 -6.70
N ASP A 82 14.98 12.32 -7.29
CA ASP A 82 14.74 11.14 -8.13
C ASP A 82 13.62 11.45 -9.13
N ILE A 83 13.52 10.64 -10.18
CA ILE A 83 12.45 10.72 -11.17
C ILE A 83 11.40 9.68 -10.82
N TYR A 84 10.16 10.10 -10.72
CA TYR A 84 9.04 9.19 -10.59
C TYR A 84 8.47 8.82 -11.95
N GLU A 85 8.52 7.56 -12.28
CA GLU A 85 7.85 6.98 -13.43
C GLU A 85 6.64 6.17 -12.97
N PRO A 86 5.39 6.59 -13.28
CA PRO A 86 4.20 5.85 -12.92
C PRO A 86 4.18 4.46 -13.54
N GLU A 87 3.88 3.43 -12.74
CA GLU A 87 3.78 2.04 -13.20
C GLU A 87 2.45 1.79 -13.94
N THR A 88 2.13 2.66 -14.93
CA THR A 88 0.83 2.74 -15.62
C THR A 88 0.39 1.41 -16.18
N HIS A 89 1.28 0.69 -16.86
CA HIS A 89 0.97 -0.63 -17.43
C HIS A 89 0.66 -1.67 -16.32
N ALA A 90 1.44 -1.64 -15.25
CA ALA A 90 1.27 -2.57 -14.14
C ALA A 90 -0.05 -2.34 -13.38
N PHE A 91 -0.49 -1.10 -13.29
CA PHE A 91 -1.77 -0.72 -12.65
C PHE A 91 -2.98 -0.77 -13.59
N GLY A 92 -2.81 -1.20 -14.85
CA GLY A 92 -3.94 -1.47 -15.75
C GLY A 92 -4.38 -0.31 -16.62
N GLY A 93 -3.48 0.63 -16.92
CA GLY A 93 -3.70 1.77 -17.81
C GLY A 93 -3.78 3.11 -17.09
N HIS A 94 -3.90 4.19 -17.86
CA HIS A 94 -3.85 5.56 -17.33
C HIS A 94 -4.95 5.87 -16.32
N ASP A 95 -6.20 5.49 -16.62
CA ASP A 95 -7.32 5.74 -15.73
C ASP A 95 -7.20 4.95 -14.42
N ALA A 96 -6.74 3.70 -14.51
CA ALA A 96 -6.50 2.87 -13.32
C ALA A 96 -5.30 3.38 -12.51
N MET A 97 -4.27 3.95 -13.15
CA MET A 97 -3.17 4.62 -12.47
C MET A 97 -3.63 5.90 -11.76
N THR A 98 -4.60 6.63 -12.31
CA THR A 98 -5.23 7.78 -11.64
C THR A 98 -5.97 7.34 -10.38
N ILE A 99 -6.74 6.24 -10.44
CA ILE A 99 -7.37 5.63 -9.25
C ILE A 99 -6.32 5.25 -8.21
N ALA A 100 -5.20 4.67 -8.67
CA ALA A 100 -4.10 4.31 -7.77
C ALA A 100 -3.49 5.53 -7.07
N HIS A 101 -3.20 6.62 -7.81
CA HIS A 101 -2.67 7.86 -7.22
C HIS A 101 -3.62 8.46 -6.19
N THR A 102 -4.93 8.50 -6.48
CA THR A 102 -5.95 8.97 -5.54
C THR A 102 -5.94 8.14 -4.25
N LEU A 103 -5.94 6.80 -4.38
CA LEU A 103 -5.86 5.93 -3.20
C LEU A 103 -4.53 6.10 -2.46
N PHE A 104 -3.40 6.29 -3.16
CA PHE A 104 -2.09 6.46 -2.52
C PHE A 104 -2.01 7.77 -1.73
N ASP A 105 -2.60 8.85 -2.22
CA ASP A 105 -2.71 10.12 -1.51
C ASP A 105 -3.54 9.96 -0.23
N HIS A 106 -4.77 9.48 -0.33
CA HIS A 106 -5.65 9.27 0.81
C HIS A 106 -5.05 8.30 1.84
N ASP A 107 -4.52 7.16 1.39
CA ASP A 107 -3.87 6.18 2.25
C ASP A 107 -2.65 6.78 2.98
N SER A 108 -1.85 7.61 2.31
CA SER A 108 -0.70 8.27 2.93
C SER A 108 -1.11 9.25 4.02
N ARG A 109 -2.20 10.00 3.84
CA ARG A 109 -2.75 10.92 4.83
C ARG A 109 -3.21 10.19 6.09
N HIS A 110 -4.03 9.17 5.90
CA HIS A 110 -4.49 8.34 7.02
C HIS A 110 -3.33 7.63 7.73
N LEU A 111 -2.34 7.15 6.97
CA LEU A 111 -1.17 6.49 7.53
C LEU A 111 -0.34 7.41 8.42
N LEU A 112 -0.10 8.68 8.07
CA LEU A 112 0.63 9.60 8.95
C LEU A 112 -0.08 9.76 10.30
N THR A 113 -1.39 9.97 10.29
CA THR A 113 -2.20 10.05 11.52
C THR A 113 -2.17 8.75 12.32
N TYR A 114 -2.32 7.61 11.65
CA TYR A 114 -2.32 6.30 12.26
C TYR A 114 -0.95 5.94 12.88
N LEU A 115 0.14 6.19 12.16
CA LEU A 115 1.49 5.89 12.63
C LEU A 115 1.92 6.79 13.80
N HIS A 116 1.39 8.02 13.87
CA HIS A 116 1.63 8.92 15.00
C HIS A 116 1.15 8.35 16.34
N GLN A 117 0.10 7.52 16.30
CA GLN A 117 -0.47 6.84 17.48
C GLN A 117 0.33 5.58 17.89
N HIS A 118 1.41 5.22 17.21
CA HIS A 118 2.21 4.02 17.43
C HIS A 118 1.40 2.70 17.50
N PRO A 119 0.56 2.41 16.51
CA PRO A 119 -0.39 1.32 16.56
C PRO A 119 0.30 -0.05 16.63
N THR A 120 -0.31 -0.98 17.38
CA THR A 120 0.12 -2.38 17.48
C THR A 120 -0.63 -3.30 16.51
N THR A 121 -1.75 -2.85 15.94
CA THR A 121 -2.68 -3.64 15.11
C THR A 121 -2.52 -3.39 13.60
N ARG A 122 -1.31 -3.09 13.14
CA ARG A 122 -1.05 -2.72 11.73
C ARG A 122 -1.44 -3.81 10.73
N ARG A 123 -1.17 -5.07 11.06
CA ARG A 123 -1.47 -6.22 10.20
C ARG A 123 -2.96 -6.43 10.05
N GLU A 124 -3.65 -6.44 11.16
CA GLU A 124 -5.09 -6.64 11.23
C GLU A 124 -5.83 -5.51 10.50
N HIS A 125 -5.44 -4.27 10.76
CA HIS A 125 -6.04 -3.10 10.12
C HIS A 125 -5.82 -3.12 8.60
N SER A 126 -4.61 -3.47 8.16
CA SER A 126 -4.30 -3.57 6.73
C SER A 126 -5.10 -4.65 6.00
N LEU A 127 -5.34 -5.81 6.64
CA LEU A 127 -6.20 -6.86 6.08
C LEU A 127 -7.63 -6.38 5.90
N ILE A 128 -8.17 -5.62 6.87
CA ILE A 128 -9.51 -5.04 6.79
C ILE A 128 -9.61 -4.09 5.58
N LEU A 129 -8.64 -3.18 5.41
CA LEU A 129 -8.62 -2.24 4.30
C LEU A 129 -8.49 -2.94 2.94
N CYS A 130 -7.57 -3.90 2.84
CA CYS A 130 -7.40 -4.68 1.61
C CYS A 130 -8.65 -5.51 1.27
N THR A 131 -9.33 -6.06 2.29
CA THR A 131 -10.59 -6.78 2.09
C THR A 131 -11.71 -5.85 1.61
N ALA A 132 -11.77 -4.61 2.12
CA ALA A 132 -12.72 -3.60 1.66
C ALA A 132 -12.52 -3.27 0.18
N LEU A 133 -11.26 -3.07 -0.24
CA LEU A 133 -10.90 -2.87 -1.66
C LEU A 133 -11.38 -4.03 -2.53
N MET A 134 -11.09 -5.28 -2.14
CA MET A 134 -11.44 -6.48 -2.90
C MET A 134 -12.94 -6.67 -3.00
N ARG A 135 -13.68 -6.50 -1.90
CA ARG A 135 -15.14 -6.64 -1.86
C ARG A 135 -15.83 -5.58 -2.72
N ALA A 136 -15.38 -4.33 -2.62
CA ALA A 136 -15.91 -3.24 -3.44
C ALA A 136 -15.54 -3.35 -4.92
N ALA A 137 -14.47 -4.08 -5.24
CA ALA A 137 -14.13 -4.49 -6.60
C ALA A 137 -14.97 -5.66 -7.13
N ALA A 138 -16.00 -6.08 -6.38
CA ALA A 138 -16.90 -7.22 -6.66
C ALA A 138 -16.15 -8.54 -6.88
N LEU A 139 -15.04 -8.76 -6.16
CA LEU A 139 -14.35 -10.04 -6.15
C LEU A 139 -15.06 -11.01 -5.19
N ASP A 140 -15.41 -12.19 -5.69
CA ASP A 140 -15.86 -13.28 -4.83
C ASP A 140 -14.72 -13.80 -3.92
N LEU A 141 -15.04 -14.75 -3.03
CA LEU A 141 -14.06 -15.24 -2.07
C LEU A 141 -12.87 -15.94 -2.74
N ASN A 142 -13.12 -16.73 -3.80
CA ASN A 142 -12.06 -17.41 -4.54
C ASN A 142 -11.17 -16.41 -5.30
N GLU A 143 -11.77 -15.39 -5.91
CA GLU A 143 -11.04 -14.30 -6.57
C GLU A 143 -10.18 -13.51 -5.57
N GLN A 144 -10.66 -13.29 -4.34
CA GLN A 144 -9.86 -12.71 -3.25
C GLN A 144 -8.68 -13.63 -2.87
N GLY A 145 -8.91 -14.94 -2.82
CA GLY A 145 -7.84 -15.94 -2.65
C GLY A 145 -6.76 -15.85 -3.73
N ASP A 146 -7.18 -15.69 -4.99
CA ASP A 146 -6.25 -15.48 -6.11
C ASP A 146 -5.44 -14.17 -5.98
N VAL A 147 -6.01 -13.11 -5.43
CA VAL A 147 -5.25 -11.88 -5.14
C VAL A 147 -4.13 -12.19 -4.14
N TRP A 148 -4.45 -12.89 -3.06
CA TRP A 148 -3.44 -13.27 -2.05
C TRP A 148 -2.36 -14.19 -2.64
N THR A 149 -2.74 -15.15 -3.50
CA THR A 149 -1.79 -15.99 -4.24
C THR A 149 -0.81 -15.16 -5.07
N ARG A 150 -1.27 -14.12 -5.74
CA ARG A 150 -0.41 -13.19 -6.49
C ARG A 150 0.52 -12.38 -5.57
N VAL A 151 0.03 -11.95 -4.41
CA VAL A 151 0.88 -11.27 -3.42
C VAL A 151 1.96 -12.24 -2.90
N VAL A 152 1.62 -13.49 -2.62
CA VAL A 152 2.59 -14.56 -2.27
C VAL A 152 3.66 -14.68 -3.36
N ALA A 153 3.27 -14.80 -4.63
CA ALA A 153 4.19 -14.90 -5.75
C ALA A 153 5.15 -13.69 -5.84
N HIS A 154 4.65 -12.48 -5.64
CA HIS A 154 5.47 -11.25 -5.58
C HIS A 154 6.42 -11.21 -4.37
N ARG A 155 6.19 -12.01 -3.35
CA ARG A 155 6.99 -12.08 -2.11
C ARG A 155 7.69 -13.43 -1.92
N ALA A 156 7.68 -14.30 -2.92
CA ALA A 156 8.21 -15.66 -2.84
C ALA A 156 9.65 -15.73 -2.28
N ALA A 157 10.53 -14.82 -2.72
CA ALA A 157 11.91 -14.77 -2.24
C ALA A 157 12.04 -14.50 -0.71
N HIS A 158 10.99 -13.99 -0.07
CA HIS A 158 10.98 -13.66 1.37
C HIS A 158 10.27 -14.71 2.22
N LEU A 159 9.58 -15.68 1.63
CA LEU A 159 8.90 -16.74 2.38
C LEU A 159 9.90 -17.61 3.15
N HIS A 160 11.03 -17.94 2.53
CA HIS A 160 12.07 -18.78 3.15
C HIS A 160 12.84 -18.06 4.27
N GLN A 161 12.73 -16.75 4.36
CA GLN A 161 13.36 -15.93 5.40
C GLN A 161 12.45 -15.72 6.63
N ALA A 162 11.18 -16.11 6.53
CA ALA A 162 10.26 -16.03 7.65
C ALA A 162 10.56 -17.12 8.68
N PRO A 163 10.51 -16.82 9.99
CA PRO A 163 10.66 -17.83 11.03
C PRO A 163 9.61 -18.93 10.84
N ALA A 164 10.04 -20.19 10.88
CA ALA A 164 9.12 -21.31 10.86
C ALA A 164 8.29 -21.30 12.15
N ALA A 165 6.98 -21.20 12.03
CA ALA A 165 6.05 -21.39 13.15
C ALA A 165 5.72 -22.88 13.26
N ASP A 166 5.52 -23.39 14.50
CA ASP A 166 4.93 -24.70 14.67
C ASP A 166 3.49 -24.75 14.13
N ALA A 167 3.01 -25.94 13.77
CA ALA A 167 1.72 -26.14 13.11
C ALA A 167 0.56 -25.52 13.92
N ARG A 168 0.55 -25.67 15.24
CA ARG A 168 -0.51 -25.14 16.10
C ARG A 168 -0.52 -23.61 16.16
N THR A 169 0.65 -22.99 16.17
CA THR A 169 0.77 -21.52 16.12
C THR A 169 0.32 -20.99 14.76
N TRP A 170 0.67 -21.70 13.68
CA TRP A 170 0.23 -21.35 12.34
C TRP A 170 -1.28 -21.47 12.16
N GLU A 171 -1.90 -22.56 12.60
CA GLU A 171 -3.35 -22.76 12.56
C GLU A 171 -4.12 -21.67 13.31
N ARG A 172 -3.65 -21.27 14.50
CA ARG A 172 -4.24 -20.14 15.25
C ARG A 172 -4.14 -18.85 14.46
N PHE A 173 -2.96 -18.55 13.93
CA PHE A 173 -2.75 -17.33 13.14
C PHE A 173 -3.65 -17.30 11.89
N MET A 174 -3.74 -18.40 11.15
CA MET A 174 -4.68 -18.53 10.03
C MET A 174 -6.14 -18.33 10.47
N GLY A 175 -6.53 -18.91 11.60
CA GLY A 175 -7.87 -18.74 12.16
C GLY A 175 -8.19 -17.29 12.47
N ASP A 176 -7.22 -16.53 13.00
CA ASP A 176 -7.35 -15.09 13.24
C ASP A 176 -7.48 -14.31 11.93
N VAL A 177 -6.62 -14.59 10.94
CA VAL A 177 -6.69 -14.01 9.60
C VAL A 177 -8.04 -14.32 8.95
N ARG A 178 -8.49 -15.59 8.99
CA ARG A 178 -9.78 -16.01 8.44
C ARG A 178 -10.94 -15.22 9.05
N ARG A 179 -10.95 -15.01 10.37
CA ARG A 179 -11.99 -14.20 11.04
C ARG A 179 -12.01 -12.75 10.55
N ILE A 180 -10.87 -12.19 10.21
CA ILE A 180 -10.79 -10.83 9.64
C ILE A 180 -11.32 -10.83 8.21
N LEU A 181 -10.86 -11.76 7.37
CA LEU A 181 -11.22 -11.81 5.95
C LEU A 181 -12.71 -12.12 5.73
N LEU A 182 -13.30 -12.99 6.53
CA LEU A 182 -14.72 -13.42 6.39
C LEU A 182 -15.68 -12.61 7.28
N GLY A 183 -15.16 -11.88 8.26
CA GLY A 183 -15.97 -11.08 9.18
C GLY A 183 -16.69 -9.93 8.49
N ALA A 184 -17.74 -9.41 9.13
CA ALA A 184 -18.35 -8.15 8.74
C ALA A 184 -17.33 -7.00 8.88
N PRO A 185 -17.41 -5.95 8.04
CA PRO A 185 -16.55 -4.78 8.17
C PRO A 185 -16.68 -4.19 9.59
N ARG A 186 -15.60 -4.18 10.36
CA ARG A 186 -15.59 -3.66 11.73
C ARG A 186 -15.24 -2.19 11.82
N THR A 187 -14.77 -1.60 10.73
CA THR A 187 -14.36 -0.20 10.65
C THR A 187 -15.22 0.52 9.62
N THR A 188 -16.03 1.45 10.11
CA THR A 188 -16.73 2.45 9.31
C THR A 188 -16.00 3.77 9.54
N GLY A 189 -15.03 4.10 8.74
CA GLY A 189 -14.31 5.36 8.79
C GLY A 189 -13.87 5.75 7.40
N ASP A 190 -13.46 6.99 7.25
CA ASP A 190 -13.08 7.56 5.94
C ASP A 190 -11.99 6.72 5.25
N TRP A 191 -11.00 6.23 6.00
CA TRP A 191 -9.95 5.40 5.42
C TRP A 191 -10.46 4.11 4.79
N HIS A 192 -11.40 3.41 5.45
CA HIS A 192 -12.05 2.22 4.88
C HIS A 192 -12.86 2.60 3.63
N THR A 193 -13.56 3.73 3.67
CA THR A 193 -14.34 4.24 2.54
C THR A 193 -13.47 4.53 1.33
N GLU A 194 -12.26 5.08 1.51
CA GLU A 194 -11.33 5.35 0.41
C GLU A 194 -10.87 4.07 -0.29
N PHE A 195 -10.59 3.01 0.46
CA PHE A 195 -10.26 1.70 -0.12
C PHE A 195 -11.46 1.11 -0.87
N ALA A 196 -12.66 1.21 -0.32
CA ALA A 196 -13.88 0.76 -0.99
C ALA A 196 -14.16 1.56 -2.28
N ASN A 197 -13.99 2.89 -2.25
CA ASN A 197 -14.15 3.76 -3.42
C ASN A 197 -13.19 3.37 -4.55
N ALA A 198 -11.92 3.09 -4.21
CA ALA A 198 -10.93 2.64 -5.19
C ALA A 198 -11.30 1.28 -5.78
N GLY A 199 -11.76 0.33 -4.97
CA GLY A 199 -12.25 -0.98 -5.42
C GLY A 199 -13.42 -0.85 -6.39
N ALA A 200 -14.44 -0.06 -6.03
CA ALA A 200 -15.59 0.20 -6.88
C ALA A 200 -15.21 0.92 -8.20
N ALA A 201 -14.23 1.83 -8.15
CA ALA A 201 -13.73 2.49 -9.35
C ALA A 201 -13.02 1.52 -10.30
N LEU A 202 -12.18 0.63 -9.78
CA LEU A 202 -11.52 -0.43 -10.55
C LEU A 202 -12.53 -1.43 -11.14
N HIS A 203 -13.57 -1.77 -10.39
CA HIS A 203 -14.67 -2.60 -10.89
C HIS A 203 -15.34 -1.94 -12.10
N ARG A 204 -15.68 -0.66 -12.01
CA ARG A 204 -16.25 0.10 -13.14
C ARG A 204 -15.36 0.12 -14.37
N GLN A 205 -14.01 0.21 -14.19
CA GLN A 205 -13.05 0.13 -15.29
C GLN A 205 -13.08 -1.24 -15.96
N ARG A 206 -13.18 -2.33 -15.17
CA ARG A 206 -13.34 -3.69 -15.68
C ARG A 206 -14.62 -3.83 -16.51
N GLU A 207 -15.76 -3.37 -15.97
CA GLU A 207 -17.06 -3.45 -16.65
C GLU A 207 -17.09 -2.67 -17.99
N ARG A 208 -16.36 -1.54 -18.05
CA ARG A 208 -16.21 -0.74 -19.28
C ARG A 208 -15.21 -1.32 -20.27
N GLY A 209 -14.47 -2.36 -19.91
CA GLY A 209 -13.40 -2.93 -20.75
C GLY A 209 -12.19 -2.01 -20.92
N THR A 210 -12.01 -1.00 -20.06
CA THR A 210 -10.89 -0.03 -20.15
C THR A 210 -9.68 -0.45 -19.32
N LEU A 211 -9.83 -1.44 -18.43
CA LEU A 211 -8.73 -1.99 -17.66
C LEU A 211 -7.82 -2.85 -18.55
N THR A 212 -6.58 -2.46 -18.73
CA THR A 212 -5.63 -3.13 -19.63
C THR A 212 -4.88 -4.31 -19.01
N ARG A 213 -5.16 -4.61 -17.74
CA ARG A 213 -4.59 -5.73 -16.99
C ARG A 213 -5.66 -6.38 -16.10
N GLY A 214 -5.55 -7.69 -15.86
CA GLY A 214 -6.52 -8.40 -15.02
C GLY A 214 -6.69 -7.77 -13.64
N LEU A 215 -7.94 -7.55 -13.21
CA LEU A 215 -8.31 -6.84 -11.99
C LEU A 215 -7.59 -7.41 -10.74
N ARG A 216 -7.53 -8.75 -10.61
CA ARG A 216 -6.84 -9.41 -9.49
C ARG A 216 -5.34 -9.07 -9.43
N ALA A 217 -4.68 -8.95 -10.58
CA ALA A 217 -3.27 -8.57 -10.65
C ALA A 217 -3.06 -7.10 -10.27
N VAL A 218 -3.98 -6.21 -10.65
CA VAL A 218 -3.95 -4.78 -10.26
C VAL A 218 -4.16 -4.65 -8.75
N ILE A 219 -5.15 -5.33 -8.19
CA ILE A 219 -5.45 -5.27 -6.75
C ILE A 219 -4.28 -5.84 -5.92
N ALA A 220 -3.61 -6.91 -6.37
CA ALA A 220 -2.42 -7.42 -5.69
C ALA A 220 -1.31 -6.36 -5.56
N LEU A 221 -1.12 -5.49 -6.56
CA LEU A 221 -0.19 -4.37 -6.47
C LEU A 221 -0.67 -3.31 -5.47
N HIS A 222 -1.96 -3.00 -5.41
CA HIS A 222 -2.50 -2.09 -4.39
C HIS A 222 -2.21 -2.59 -2.97
N VAL A 223 -2.38 -3.89 -2.70
CA VAL A 223 -2.02 -4.52 -1.41
C VAL A 223 -0.54 -4.31 -1.11
N ILE A 224 0.34 -4.62 -2.05
CA ILE A 224 1.80 -4.49 -1.88
C ILE A 224 2.19 -3.02 -1.63
N PHE A 225 1.60 -2.08 -2.36
CA PHE A 225 1.89 -0.67 -2.23
C PHE A 225 1.38 -0.10 -0.90
N HIS A 226 0.20 -0.55 -0.43
CA HIS A 226 -0.29 -0.22 0.90
C HIS A 226 0.65 -0.75 1.99
N TRP A 227 1.05 -2.01 1.92
CA TRP A 227 1.96 -2.62 2.90
C TRP A 227 3.34 -1.96 2.92
N ASN A 228 3.85 -1.55 1.76
CA ASN A 228 5.10 -0.80 1.68
C ASN A 228 4.95 0.59 2.33
N ARG A 229 3.83 1.30 2.15
CA ARG A 229 3.55 2.56 2.84
C ARG A 229 3.42 2.37 4.34
N LEU A 230 2.67 1.37 4.78
CA LEU A 230 2.50 1.00 6.19
C LEU A 230 3.84 0.59 6.86
N GLY A 231 4.84 0.21 6.05
CA GLY A 231 6.16 -0.19 6.52
C GLY A 231 6.22 -1.62 7.04
N LEU A 232 5.36 -2.51 6.55
CA LEU A 232 5.48 -3.92 6.86
C LEU A 232 6.74 -4.50 6.20
N PRO A 233 7.62 -5.20 6.94
CA PRO A 233 8.75 -5.91 6.36
C PRO A 233 8.31 -6.92 5.30
N ALA A 234 9.13 -7.13 4.27
CA ALA A 234 8.78 -8.03 3.17
C ALA A 234 8.52 -9.49 3.63
N THR A 235 9.22 -9.96 4.66
CA THR A 235 8.96 -11.24 5.31
C THR A 235 7.58 -11.29 5.97
N THR A 236 7.18 -10.22 6.68
CA THR A 236 5.84 -10.10 7.27
C THR A 236 4.76 -10.06 6.19
N GLN A 237 4.99 -9.34 5.08
CA GLN A 237 4.08 -9.31 3.93
C GLN A 237 3.90 -10.72 3.33
N ALA A 238 4.99 -11.45 3.14
CA ALA A 238 4.96 -12.82 2.63
C ALA A 238 4.16 -13.77 3.54
N THR A 239 4.45 -13.73 4.85
CA THR A 239 3.75 -14.57 5.86
C THR A 239 2.26 -14.23 5.92
N LEU A 240 1.92 -12.95 5.90
CA LEU A 240 0.52 -12.49 5.98
C LEU A 240 -0.27 -12.86 4.72
N ALA A 241 0.34 -12.71 3.54
CA ALA A 241 -0.28 -13.11 2.28
C ALA A 241 -0.51 -14.62 2.21
N ARG A 242 0.47 -15.43 2.63
CA ARG A 242 0.34 -16.88 2.71
C ARG A 242 -0.78 -17.28 3.68
N ALA A 243 -0.82 -16.72 4.87
CA ALA A 243 -1.90 -16.99 5.83
C ALA A 243 -3.29 -16.61 5.26
N ALA A 244 -3.38 -15.50 4.54
CA ALA A 244 -4.62 -15.07 3.89
C ALA A 244 -5.05 -16.00 2.75
N GLN A 245 -4.11 -16.49 1.95
CA GLN A 245 -4.36 -17.47 0.90
C GLN A 245 -4.86 -18.80 1.49
N GLU A 246 -4.13 -19.36 2.47
CA GLU A 246 -4.48 -20.62 3.12
C GLU A 246 -5.79 -20.51 3.93
N ALA A 247 -6.08 -19.35 4.50
CA ALA A 247 -7.35 -19.09 5.20
C ALA A 247 -8.57 -19.18 4.27
N ILE A 248 -8.40 -18.93 2.98
CA ILE A 248 -9.47 -19.02 1.97
C ILE A 248 -9.51 -20.39 1.32
N PHE A 249 -8.38 -20.89 0.83
CA PHE A 249 -8.32 -22.13 0.05
C PHE A 249 -8.10 -23.40 0.89
N GLY A 250 -7.76 -23.26 2.16
CA GLY A 250 -7.27 -24.33 3.00
C GLY A 250 -5.77 -24.54 2.91
N LEU A 251 -5.24 -25.41 3.75
CA LEU A 251 -3.84 -25.82 3.66
C LEU A 251 -3.60 -26.62 2.36
N PRO A 252 -2.46 -26.40 1.67
CA PRO A 252 -2.10 -27.27 0.54
C PRO A 252 -2.08 -28.72 1.01
N ASP A 253 -2.68 -29.63 0.24
CA ASP A 253 -2.57 -31.06 0.52
C ASP A 253 -1.10 -31.47 0.29
N PRO A 254 -0.40 -31.97 1.32
CA PRO A 254 1.01 -32.36 1.19
C PRO A 254 1.23 -33.54 0.24
N HIS A 255 0.16 -34.18 -0.25
CA HIS A 255 0.20 -35.32 -1.14
C HIS A 255 -0.17 -34.98 -2.61
N LEU A 256 -0.59 -33.73 -2.89
CA LEU A 256 -0.83 -33.29 -4.26
C LEU A 256 0.45 -32.67 -4.85
N PRO A 257 0.87 -33.11 -6.07
CA PRO A 257 2.00 -32.48 -6.75
C PRO A 257 1.68 -31.03 -7.08
N ASP A 258 2.68 -30.15 -6.95
CA ASP A 258 2.58 -28.74 -7.32
C ASP A 258 2.04 -28.63 -8.75
N PRO A 259 0.97 -27.86 -9.00
CA PRO A 259 0.53 -27.59 -10.36
C PRO A 259 1.58 -26.73 -11.03
N GLY A 260 2.39 -27.35 -11.93
CA GLY A 260 3.45 -26.73 -12.71
C GLY A 260 3.02 -25.57 -13.60
#